data_2b67af96cee541f94d021ce10a39487d
#
_entry.id   2b67af96cee541f94d021ce10a39487d
#
_cell.length_a   1.000
_cell.length_b   1.000
_cell.length_c   1.000
_cell.angle_alpha   90.00
_cell.angle_beta   90.00
_cell.angle_gamma   90.00
#
_symmetry.space_group_name_H-M   'P 1'
#
loop_
_entity.id
_entity.type
_entity.pdbx_description
1 polymer ?
#
loop_
_entity_poly.entity_id
_entity_poly.type
_entity_poly.pdbx_seq_one_letter_code
_entity_poly.pdbx_strand_id
1 'polypeptide(L)'
;QYIMCDEFNDIDKKQYQMLMILSQYHKNLMIVGDPDQTIYSWRGSDVRYILNFDKDFENVKDIVVNTNYRSLPSILNLANSLIKNNKNRLDKDLIPSRFSNDKVIYKSGVYPKDEAEWIVEKIKELRANGENLKDIAILYRNNRIARSFEEELRKNEIDYCIYCGIDFYSRKEIKDLISYLRFILYEKDIDFERII
;
A
#
# COMPACT_ATOMS: atom_id res chain seq x y z
N GLN A 1 0.23 -8.52 -32.73
CA GLN A 1 0.61 -8.55 -31.31
C GLN A 1 -0.12 -7.46 -30.56
N TYR A 2 -0.39 -7.69 -29.28
CA TYR A 2 -1.04 -6.73 -28.38
C TYR A 2 -0.12 -6.52 -27.18
N ILE A 3 -0.05 -5.28 -26.70
CA ILE A 3 0.66 -4.90 -25.49
C ILE A 3 -0.38 -4.37 -24.51
N MET A 4 -0.34 -4.85 -23.29
CA MET A 4 -1.17 -4.37 -22.19
C MET A 4 -0.27 -3.96 -21.03
N CYS A 5 -0.48 -2.75 -20.51
CA CYS A 5 0.25 -2.22 -19.38
C CYS A 5 -0.73 -1.82 -18.29
N ASP A 6 -0.66 -2.50 -17.16
CA ASP A 6 -1.41 -2.15 -15.96
C ASP A 6 -0.58 -1.24 -15.06
N GLU A 7 -1.24 -0.53 -14.12
CA GLU A 7 -0.62 0.46 -13.21
C GLU A 7 0.24 1.49 -13.96
N PHE A 8 -0.26 1.96 -15.11
CA PHE A 8 0.48 2.87 -15.99
C PHE A 8 0.82 4.21 -15.33
N ASN A 9 0.13 4.60 -14.27
CA ASN A 9 0.44 5.77 -13.44
C ASN A 9 1.79 5.67 -12.71
N ASP A 10 2.34 4.45 -12.56
CA ASP A 10 3.56 4.20 -11.78
C ASP A 10 4.82 4.07 -12.65
N ILE A 11 4.70 4.10 -13.98
CA ILE A 11 5.83 3.92 -14.88
C ILE A 11 6.78 5.12 -14.88
N ASP A 12 8.07 4.82 -15.02
CA ASP A 12 9.11 5.82 -15.23
C ASP A 12 9.37 6.12 -16.72
N LYS A 13 10.22 7.12 -16.98
CA LYS A 13 10.57 7.54 -18.36
C LYS A 13 11.13 6.40 -19.20
N LYS A 14 11.94 5.50 -18.65
CA LYS A 14 12.56 4.41 -19.42
C LYS A 14 11.53 3.35 -19.79
N GLN A 15 10.66 3.02 -18.85
CA GLN A 15 9.54 2.11 -19.08
C GLN A 15 8.57 2.68 -20.13
N TYR A 16 8.27 3.98 -20.06
CA TYR A 16 7.48 4.66 -21.09
C TYR A 16 8.12 4.56 -22.48
N GLN A 17 9.42 4.88 -22.60
CA GLN A 17 10.16 4.78 -23.85
C GLN A 17 10.19 3.34 -24.38
N MET A 18 10.33 2.35 -23.53
CA MET A 18 10.27 0.94 -23.90
C MET A 18 8.90 0.58 -24.51
N LEU A 19 7.80 1.02 -23.90
CA LEU A 19 6.45 0.79 -24.43
C LEU A 19 6.26 1.47 -25.79
N MET A 20 6.76 2.70 -25.96
CA MET A 20 6.74 3.40 -27.26
C MET A 20 7.45 2.61 -28.35
N ILE A 21 8.65 2.10 -28.08
CA ILE A 21 9.42 1.30 -29.04
C ILE A 21 8.70 0.00 -29.37
N LEU A 22 8.21 -0.73 -28.37
CA LEU A 22 7.52 -2.00 -28.56
C LEU A 22 6.21 -1.86 -29.32
N SER A 23 5.49 -0.75 -29.14
CA SER A 23 4.20 -0.51 -29.80
C SER A 23 4.32 0.15 -31.18
N GLN A 24 5.50 0.66 -31.55
CA GLN A 24 5.74 1.48 -32.74
C GLN A 24 5.21 0.85 -34.04
N TYR A 25 5.35 -0.46 -34.17
CA TYR A 25 5.03 -1.17 -35.42
C TYR A 25 3.53 -1.45 -35.62
N HIS A 26 2.83 -1.89 -34.57
CA HIS A 26 1.42 -2.31 -34.70
C HIS A 26 0.45 -1.43 -33.91
N LYS A 27 0.94 -0.49 -33.11
CA LYS A 27 0.17 0.51 -32.35
C LYS A 27 -0.97 -0.09 -31.48
N ASN A 28 -0.93 -1.40 -31.20
CA ASN A 28 -1.91 -2.10 -30.39
C ASN A 28 -1.47 -2.07 -28.92
N LEU A 29 -1.59 -0.92 -28.30
CA LEU A 29 -1.24 -0.70 -26.89
C LEU A 29 -2.50 -0.37 -26.10
N MET A 30 -2.73 -1.12 -25.04
CA MET A 30 -3.75 -0.82 -24.03
C MET A 30 -3.04 -0.47 -22.73
N ILE A 31 -3.40 0.65 -22.15
CA ILE A 31 -2.94 1.06 -20.82
C ILE A 31 -4.11 1.09 -19.83
N VAL A 32 -3.84 0.70 -18.60
CA VAL A 32 -4.78 0.81 -17.48
C VAL A 32 -4.06 1.51 -16.35
N GLY A 33 -4.69 2.51 -15.75
CA GLY A 33 -4.10 3.24 -14.65
C GLY A 33 -5.03 4.33 -14.12
N ASP A 34 -4.65 4.89 -13.00
CA ASP A 34 -5.37 5.97 -12.36
C ASP A 34 -4.41 7.14 -12.09
N PRO A 35 -4.53 8.27 -12.81
CA PRO A 35 -3.64 9.41 -12.59
C PRO A 35 -3.69 9.95 -11.15
N ASP A 36 -4.81 9.78 -10.46
CA ASP A 36 -4.96 10.18 -9.06
C ASP A 36 -4.15 9.29 -8.08
N GLN A 37 -3.67 8.11 -8.54
CA GLN A 37 -2.88 7.17 -7.75
C GLN A 37 -1.37 7.24 -8.05
N THR A 38 -0.88 8.24 -8.76
CA THR A 38 0.56 8.45 -9.02
C THR A 38 1.27 8.85 -7.72
N ILE A 39 1.76 7.88 -6.95
CA ILE A 39 2.43 8.08 -5.65
C ILE A 39 3.93 7.80 -5.69
N TYR A 40 4.49 7.38 -6.82
CA TYR A 40 5.89 7.02 -7.00
C TYR A 40 6.72 8.05 -7.79
N SER A 41 6.33 9.34 -7.76
CA SER A 41 7.07 10.41 -8.43
C SER A 41 8.53 10.50 -7.99
N TRP A 42 8.83 10.17 -6.73
CA TRP A 42 10.19 10.07 -6.20
C TRP A 42 11.02 8.92 -6.79
N ARG A 43 10.40 7.96 -7.48
CA ARG A 43 11.05 6.91 -8.28
C ARG A 43 11.10 7.24 -9.76
N GLY A 44 10.55 8.38 -10.18
CA GLY A 44 10.53 8.84 -11.57
C GLY A 44 9.22 8.61 -12.31
N SER A 45 8.14 8.16 -11.63
CA SER A 45 6.80 8.12 -12.23
C SER A 45 6.33 9.54 -12.55
N ASP A 46 5.64 9.67 -13.67
CA ASP A 46 5.15 10.96 -14.13
C ASP A 46 3.71 10.85 -14.62
N VAL A 47 2.80 11.49 -13.92
CA VAL A 47 1.37 11.51 -14.26
C VAL A 47 1.09 12.02 -15.67
N ARG A 48 2.01 12.81 -16.24
CA ARG A 48 1.87 13.35 -17.61
C ARG A 48 1.83 12.26 -18.67
N TYR A 49 2.42 11.11 -18.45
CA TYR A 49 2.37 9.99 -19.42
C TYR A 49 0.95 9.47 -19.61
N ILE A 50 0.17 9.38 -18.56
CA ILE A 50 -1.24 8.96 -18.68
C ILE A 50 -2.14 10.11 -19.13
N LEU A 51 -1.92 11.33 -18.61
CA LEU A 51 -2.75 12.48 -18.93
C LEU A 51 -2.58 13.01 -20.37
N ASN A 52 -1.44 12.75 -21.01
CA ASN A 52 -1.14 13.18 -22.38
C ASN A 52 -0.99 11.99 -23.34
N PHE A 53 -1.49 10.82 -22.98
CA PHE A 53 -1.35 9.62 -23.80
C PHE A 53 -1.92 9.80 -25.21
N ASP A 54 -3.01 10.54 -25.34
CA ASP A 54 -3.66 10.91 -26.61
C ASP A 54 -2.79 11.80 -27.52
N LYS A 55 -1.78 12.48 -26.98
CA LYS A 55 -0.83 13.30 -27.75
C LYS A 55 0.27 12.47 -28.41
N ASP A 56 0.61 11.34 -27.79
CA ASP A 56 1.69 10.47 -28.26
C ASP A 56 1.18 9.32 -29.15
N PHE A 57 -0.14 9.04 -29.10
CA PHE A 57 -0.78 7.99 -29.89
C PHE A 57 -2.00 8.52 -30.64
N GLU A 58 -2.13 8.14 -31.91
CA GLU A 58 -3.29 8.46 -32.73
C GLU A 58 -4.45 7.49 -32.46
N ASN A 59 -5.69 7.97 -32.61
CA ASN A 59 -6.91 7.17 -32.47
C ASN A 59 -7.08 6.50 -31.11
N VAL A 60 -6.68 7.19 -30.06
CA VAL A 60 -6.86 6.70 -28.68
C VAL A 60 -8.34 6.64 -28.36
N LYS A 61 -8.75 5.55 -27.73
CA LYS A 61 -10.10 5.37 -27.16
C LYS A 61 -10.02 5.37 -25.66
N ASP A 62 -10.51 6.42 -25.05
CA ASP A 62 -10.58 6.52 -23.59
C ASP A 62 -11.83 5.83 -23.04
N ILE A 63 -11.64 5.04 -22.00
CA ILE A 63 -12.72 4.39 -21.25
C ILE A 63 -12.53 4.73 -19.77
N VAL A 64 -13.45 5.50 -19.22
CA VAL A 64 -13.44 5.85 -17.80
C VAL A 64 -14.28 4.83 -17.02
N VAL A 65 -13.61 4.09 -16.11
CA VAL A 65 -14.26 3.13 -15.21
C VAL A 65 -14.37 3.78 -13.84
N ASN A 66 -15.51 4.36 -13.52
CA ASN A 66 -15.73 5.09 -12.27
C ASN A 66 -16.56 4.33 -11.24
N THR A 67 -17.18 3.19 -11.60
CA THR A 67 -17.90 2.35 -10.63
C THR A 67 -16.92 1.58 -9.77
N ASN A 68 -16.98 1.81 -8.45
CA ASN A 68 -16.11 1.15 -7.49
C ASN A 68 -16.85 0.01 -6.78
N TYR A 69 -16.32 -1.21 -6.94
CA TYR A 69 -16.87 -2.44 -6.35
C TYR A 69 -16.20 -2.86 -5.04
N ARG A 70 -15.15 -2.14 -4.63
CA ARG A 70 -14.32 -2.48 -3.47
C ARG A 70 -14.83 -1.80 -2.20
N SER A 71 -15.03 -0.50 -2.25
CA SER A 71 -15.15 0.35 -1.07
C SER A 71 -16.57 0.80 -0.80
N LEU A 72 -16.86 1.05 0.46
CA LEU A 72 -18.15 1.59 0.93
C LEU A 72 -18.28 3.09 0.62
N PRO A 73 -19.52 3.62 0.57
CA PRO A 73 -19.78 5.02 0.25
C PRO A 73 -19.03 6.01 1.13
N SER A 74 -18.92 5.75 2.43
CA SER A 74 -18.20 6.62 3.38
C SER A 74 -16.72 6.78 3.05
N ILE A 75 -16.09 5.69 2.60
CA ILE A 75 -14.66 5.69 2.19
C ILE A 75 -14.51 6.46 0.88
N LEU A 76 -15.37 6.20 -0.11
CA LEU A 76 -15.30 6.86 -1.42
C LEU A 76 -15.61 8.36 -1.33
N ASN A 77 -16.56 8.76 -0.49
CA ASN A 77 -16.85 10.18 -0.27
C ASN A 77 -15.65 10.94 0.31
N LEU A 78 -14.93 10.31 1.25
CA LEU A 78 -13.71 10.88 1.81
C LEU A 78 -12.60 10.96 0.76
N ALA A 79 -12.39 9.87 0.01
CA ALA A 79 -11.39 9.80 -1.05
C ALA A 79 -11.67 10.83 -2.17
N ASN A 80 -12.90 10.89 -2.67
CA ASN A 80 -13.32 11.88 -3.68
C ASN A 80 -13.13 13.31 -3.19
N SER A 81 -13.44 13.60 -1.92
CA SER A 81 -13.25 14.93 -1.34
C SER A 81 -11.77 15.31 -1.24
N LEU A 82 -10.92 14.36 -0.84
CA LEU A 82 -9.49 14.58 -0.73
C LEU A 82 -8.85 14.83 -2.11
N ILE A 83 -9.18 13.98 -3.09
CA ILE A 83 -8.51 13.99 -4.38
C ILE A 83 -8.88 15.22 -5.23
N LYS A 84 -9.99 15.87 -4.97
CA LYS A 84 -10.39 17.14 -5.63
C LYS A 84 -9.40 18.29 -5.41
N ASN A 85 -8.52 18.17 -4.42
CA ASN A 85 -7.45 19.14 -4.20
C ASN A 85 -6.30 19.02 -5.24
N ASN A 86 -6.21 17.90 -5.97
CA ASN A 86 -5.22 17.73 -7.02
C ASN A 86 -5.63 18.56 -8.25
N LYS A 87 -4.65 19.28 -8.83
CA LYS A 87 -4.86 20.12 -10.01
C LYS A 87 -4.68 19.35 -11.34
N ASN A 88 -3.76 18.41 -11.36
CA ASN A 88 -3.42 17.61 -12.55
C ASN A 88 -4.13 16.27 -12.47
N ARG A 89 -5.40 16.23 -12.88
CA ARG A 89 -6.23 15.01 -12.82
C ARG A 89 -7.25 14.96 -13.95
N LEU A 90 -7.80 13.78 -14.20
CA LEU A 90 -9.03 13.61 -14.94
C LEU A 90 -10.20 13.89 -13.99
N ASP A 91 -11.18 14.67 -14.44
CA ASP A 91 -12.38 14.95 -13.64
C ASP A 91 -13.28 13.71 -13.60
N LYS A 92 -13.18 12.99 -12.50
CA LYS A 92 -13.99 11.79 -12.23
C LYS A 92 -14.25 11.69 -10.74
N ASP A 93 -15.41 11.18 -10.39
CA ASP A 93 -15.74 10.75 -9.03
C ASP A 93 -15.99 9.23 -9.03
N LEU A 94 -15.47 8.54 -8.03
CA LEU A 94 -15.74 7.12 -7.84
C LEU A 94 -17.15 6.92 -7.30
N ILE A 95 -17.92 6.07 -7.96
CA ILE A 95 -19.32 5.77 -7.63
C ILE A 95 -19.37 4.42 -6.91
N PRO A 96 -19.92 4.33 -5.69
CA PRO A 96 -20.02 3.08 -4.97
C PRO A 96 -21.06 2.14 -5.62
N SER A 97 -20.70 0.87 -5.76
CA SER A 97 -21.64 -0.21 -6.09
C SER A 97 -22.21 -0.91 -4.84
N ARG A 98 -21.58 -0.68 -3.68
CA ARG A 98 -21.94 -1.26 -2.40
C ARG A 98 -22.61 -0.21 -1.53
N PHE A 99 -23.51 -0.66 -0.65
CA PHE A 99 -24.24 0.23 0.26
C PHE A 99 -24.02 -0.23 1.70
N SER A 100 -23.67 0.69 2.56
CA SER A 100 -23.61 0.52 4.01
C SER A 100 -23.69 1.88 4.68
N ASN A 101 -24.16 1.90 5.91
CA ASN A 101 -24.17 3.07 6.78
C ASN A 101 -22.91 3.18 7.65
N ASP A 102 -21.92 2.31 7.45
CA ASP A 102 -20.67 2.33 8.20
C ASP A 102 -19.91 3.63 7.95
N LYS A 103 -19.32 4.14 9.02
CA LYS A 103 -18.60 5.42 8.99
C LYS A 103 -17.09 5.18 9.07
N VAL A 104 -16.35 6.05 8.42
CA VAL A 104 -14.90 6.16 8.63
C VAL A 104 -14.67 6.73 10.03
N ILE A 105 -13.83 6.06 10.82
CA ILE A 105 -13.46 6.50 12.17
C ILE A 105 -12.10 7.18 12.09
N TYR A 106 -12.01 8.38 12.66
CA TYR A 106 -10.75 9.09 12.83
C TYR A 106 -10.34 9.04 14.30
N LYS A 107 -9.08 8.70 14.54
CA LYS A 107 -8.48 8.74 15.87
C LYS A 107 -7.09 9.38 15.78
N SER A 108 -6.78 10.28 16.68
CA SER A 108 -5.46 10.86 16.86
C SER A 108 -4.90 10.38 18.19
N GLY A 109 -3.67 9.87 18.17
CA GLY A 109 -2.87 9.57 19.36
C GLY A 109 -1.82 10.66 19.60
N VAL A 110 -1.34 10.79 20.85
CA VAL A 110 -0.22 11.68 21.18
C VAL A 110 1.11 10.98 20.85
N TYR A 111 1.16 9.68 21.05
CA TYR A 111 2.32 8.84 20.78
C TYR A 111 1.96 7.69 19.82
N PRO A 112 2.94 7.16 19.07
CA PRO A 112 2.71 5.99 18.20
C PRO A 112 2.13 4.78 18.92
N LYS A 113 2.44 4.65 20.23
CA LYS A 113 1.90 3.59 21.08
C LYS A 113 0.40 3.73 21.29
N ASP A 114 -0.12 4.93 21.48
CA ASP A 114 -1.55 5.18 21.69
C ASP A 114 -2.36 4.75 20.44
N GLU A 115 -1.80 4.96 19.26
CA GLU A 115 -2.41 4.52 18.00
C GLU A 115 -2.41 2.99 17.90
N ALA A 116 -1.29 2.34 18.28
CA ALA A 116 -1.17 0.89 18.23
C ALA A 116 -2.12 0.21 19.24
N GLU A 117 -2.20 0.71 20.46
CA GLU A 117 -3.14 0.21 21.48
C GLU A 117 -4.59 0.32 21.01
N TRP A 118 -4.97 1.47 20.45
CA TRP A 118 -6.32 1.68 19.94
C TRP A 118 -6.66 0.74 18.77
N ILE A 119 -5.71 0.52 17.84
CA ILE A 119 -5.89 -0.41 16.72
C ILE A 119 -6.08 -1.84 17.22
N VAL A 120 -5.27 -2.27 18.20
CA VAL A 120 -5.40 -3.60 18.79
C VAL A 120 -6.75 -3.78 19.48
N GLU A 121 -7.25 -2.77 20.20
CA GLU A 121 -8.60 -2.80 20.76
C GLU A 121 -9.66 -2.97 19.67
N LYS A 122 -9.55 -2.24 18.56
CA LYS A 122 -10.47 -2.37 17.42
C LYS A 122 -10.41 -3.75 16.77
N ILE A 123 -9.23 -4.33 16.64
CA ILE A 123 -9.08 -5.71 16.13
C ILE A 123 -9.79 -6.70 17.05
N LYS A 124 -9.67 -6.54 18.37
CA LYS A 124 -10.37 -7.40 19.34
C LYS A 124 -11.89 -7.26 19.23
N GLU A 125 -12.39 -6.03 19.10
CA GLU A 125 -13.82 -5.77 18.89
C GLU A 125 -14.32 -6.47 17.61
N LEU A 126 -13.59 -6.33 16.48
CA LEU A 126 -13.94 -6.96 15.21
C LEU A 126 -13.96 -8.48 15.31
N ARG A 127 -12.94 -9.08 15.96
CA ARG A 127 -12.91 -10.53 16.22
C ARG A 127 -14.11 -11.00 17.07
N ALA A 128 -14.47 -10.24 18.10
CA ALA A 128 -15.61 -10.55 18.94
C ALA A 128 -16.94 -10.52 18.13
N ASN A 129 -17.00 -9.70 17.10
CA ASN A 129 -18.12 -9.61 16.17
C ASN A 129 -18.07 -10.65 15.03
N GLY A 130 -17.07 -11.54 15.01
CA GLY A 130 -16.96 -12.65 14.05
C GLY A 130 -16.10 -12.37 12.83
N GLU A 131 -15.42 -11.21 12.76
CA GLU A 131 -14.49 -10.89 11.65
C GLU A 131 -13.20 -11.71 11.75
N ASN A 132 -12.67 -12.09 10.60
CA ASN A 132 -11.41 -12.84 10.53
C ASN A 132 -10.20 -11.90 10.49
N LEU A 133 -9.12 -12.25 11.19
CA LEU A 133 -7.87 -11.48 11.16
C LEU A 133 -7.29 -11.31 9.76
N LYS A 134 -7.45 -12.31 8.88
CA LYS A 134 -6.99 -12.26 7.48
C LYS A 134 -7.66 -11.17 6.64
N ASP A 135 -8.80 -10.67 7.08
CA ASP A 135 -9.57 -9.63 6.39
C ASP A 135 -9.25 -8.22 6.93
N ILE A 136 -8.34 -8.12 7.91
CA ILE A 136 -7.91 -6.88 8.54
C ILE A 136 -6.50 -6.52 8.06
N ALA A 137 -6.30 -5.29 7.60
CA ALA A 137 -4.99 -4.77 7.21
C ALA A 137 -4.65 -3.47 7.94
N ILE A 138 -3.42 -3.34 8.40
CA ILE A 138 -2.85 -2.10 8.95
C ILE A 138 -1.91 -1.51 7.90
N LEU A 139 -2.25 -0.32 7.38
CA LEU A 139 -1.44 0.38 6.40
C LEU A 139 -0.70 1.55 7.08
N TYR A 140 0.58 1.70 6.76
CA TYR A 140 1.42 2.77 7.32
C TYR A 140 2.34 3.37 6.26
N ARG A 141 2.75 4.61 6.47
CA ARG A 141 3.56 5.38 5.50
C ARG A 141 5.00 4.90 5.39
N ASN A 142 5.59 4.42 6.49
CA ASN A 142 6.98 3.97 6.53
C ASN A 142 7.18 2.86 7.57
N ASN A 143 8.22 2.04 7.36
CA ASN A 143 8.47 0.85 8.17
C ASN A 143 8.88 1.14 9.63
N ARG A 144 9.20 2.39 9.99
CA ARG A 144 9.56 2.73 11.38
C ARG A 144 8.36 2.61 12.32
N ILE A 145 7.16 2.87 11.78
CA ILE A 145 5.92 2.82 12.56
C ILE A 145 5.49 1.37 12.82
N ALA A 146 5.85 0.42 11.95
CA ALA A 146 5.49 -0.98 12.08
C ALA A 146 5.83 -1.56 13.45
N ARG A 147 6.98 -1.17 14.03
CA ARG A 147 7.44 -1.68 15.31
C ARG A 147 6.42 -1.49 16.44
N SER A 148 5.79 -0.33 16.55
CA SER A 148 4.79 -0.07 17.58
C SER A 148 3.59 -1.01 17.47
N PHE A 149 3.15 -1.31 16.23
CA PHE A 149 2.09 -2.27 15.98
C PHE A 149 2.52 -3.70 16.27
N GLU A 150 3.72 -4.11 15.84
CA GLU A 150 4.26 -5.45 16.13
C GLU A 150 4.35 -5.73 17.64
N GLU A 151 4.90 -4.78 18.40
CA GLU A 151 5.03 -4.89 19.85
C GLU A 151 3.66 -5.04 20.53
N GLU A 152 2.66 -4.25 20.12
CA GLU A 152 1.34 -4.29 20.74
C GLU A 152 0.52 -5.51 20.28
N LEU A 153 0.63 -5.95 19.03
CA LEU A 153 0.01 -7.19 18.53
C LEU A 153 0.56 -8.41 19.28
N ARG A 154 1.88 -8.52 19.42
CA ARG A 154 2.54 -9.61 20.19
C ARG A 154 2.13 -9.65 21.65
N LYS A 155 2.11 -8.50 22.31
CA LYS A 155 1.69 -8.40 23.72
C LYS A 155 0.25 -8.90 23.93
N ASN A 156 -0.59 -8.78 22.89
CA ASN A 156 -1.99 -9.19 22.95
C ASN A 156 -2.24 -10.54 22.25
N GLU A 157 -1.19 -11.30 21.89
CA GLU A 157 -1.25 -12.62 21.28
C GLU A 157 -2.11 -12.64 20.00
N ILE A 158 -1.97 -11.59 19.17
CA ILE A 158 -2.64 -11.48 17.89
C ILE A 158 -1.66 -11.84 16.79
N ASP A 159 -1.98 -12.86 16.00
CA ASP A 159 -1.19 -13.28 14.85
C ASP A 159 -1.23 -12.22 13.74
N TYR A 160 -0.07 -11.96 13.14
CA TYR A 160 0.06 -11.01 12.04
C TYR A 160 1.14 -11.46 11.05
N CYS A 161 1.11 -10.89 9.85
CA CYS A 161 2.21 -10.99 8.88
C CYS A 161 2.55 -9.61 8.32
N ILE A 162 3.83 -9.40 7.98
CA ILE A 162 4.31 -8.17 7.36
C ILE A 162 4.59 -8.43 5.89
N TYR A 163 3.88 -7.71 5.02
CA TYR A 163 4.13 -7.75 3.58
C TYR A 163 5.19 -6.72 3.19
N CYS A 164 6.12 -7.12 2.31
CA CYS A 164 7.20 -6.27 1.80
C CYS A 164 8.14 -5.70 2.89
N GLY A 165 8.20 -6.34 4.06
CA GLY A 165 9.09 -5.99 5.16
C GLY A 165 9.75 -7.22 5.77
N ILE A 166 10.86 -7.00 6.45
CA ILE A 166 11.46 -8.00 7.34
C ILE A 166 11.00 -7.61 8.74
N ASP A 167 10.32 -8.53 9.42
CA ASP A 167 9.99 -8.41 10.84
C ASP A 167 11.24 -7.92 11.60
N PHE A 168 11.06 -6.94 12.47
CA PHE A 168 12.15 -6.32 13.21
C PHE A 168 13.06 -7.35 13.88
N TYR A 169 12.49 -8.35 14.54
CA TYR A 169 13.25 -9.41 15.22
C TYR A 169 13.84 -10.45 14.25
N SER A 170 13.42 -10.45 13.00
CA SER A 170 13.95 -11.32 11.94
C SER A 170 15.16 -10.72 11.21
N ARG A 171 15.44 -9.44 11.43
CA ARG A 171 16.62 -8.77 10.84
C ARG A 171 17.90 -9.38 11.37
N LYS A 172 18.89 -9.52 10.47
CA LYS A 172 20.18 -10.14 10.79
C LYS A 172 20.84 -9.45 12.00
N GLU A 173 20.91 -8.12 11.95
CA GLU A 173 21.56 -7.29 12.97
C GLU A 173 20.90 -7.47 14.35
N ILE A 174 19.58 -7.59 14.37
CA ILE A 174 18.82 -7.78 15.62
C ILE A 174 19.03 -9.19 16.17
N LYS A 175 19.00 -10.20 15.29
CA LYS A 175 19.30 -11.59 15.69
C LYS A 175 20.71 -11.74 16.23
N ASP A 176 21.68 -11.09 15.59
CA ASP A 176 23.08 -11.12 16.02
C ASP A 176 23.20 -10.45 17.41
N LEU A 177 22.61 -9.28 17.62
CA LEU A 177 22.59 -8.60 18.91
C LEU A 177 21.93 -9.46 20.01
N ILE A 178 20.80 -10.09 19.71
CA ILE A 178 20.11 -10.98 20.64
C ILE A 178 20.99 -12.19 20.97
N SER A 179 21.71 -12.76 20.01
CA SER A 179 22.64 -13.87 20.24
C SER A 179 23.80 -13.46 21.16
N TYR A 180 24.36 -12.26 21.02
CA TYR A 180 25.32 -11.73 21.99
C TYR A 180 24.76 -11.69 23.41
N LEU A 181 23.56 -11.15 23.58
CA LEU A 181 22.93 -11.06 24.90
C LEU A 181 22.61 -12.43 25.50
N ARG A 182 22.14 -13.37 24.65
CA ARG A 182 21.86 -14.74 25.08
C ARG A 182 23.13 -15.51 25.43
N PHE A 183 24.20 -15.32 24.67
CA PHE A 183 25.48 -15.96 24.97
C PHE A 183 26.04 -15.47 26.33
N ILE A 184 25.97 -14.19 26.60
CA ILE A 184 26.38 -13.63 27.91
C ILE A 184 25.56 -14.21 29.06
N LEU A 185 24.26 -14.46 28.87
CA LEU A 185 23.37 -14.92 29.91
C LEU A 185 23.34 -16.45 30.09
N TYR A 186 23.49 -17.20 28.98
CA TYR A 186 23.20 -18.63 28.94
C TYR A 186 24.36 -19.49 28.41
N GLU A 187 25.41 -18.91 27.87
CA GLU A 187 26.63 -19.56 27.33
C GLU A 187 26.32 -20.70 26.34
N LYS A 188 25.29 -20.57 25.51
CA LYS A 188 24.87 -21.60 24.57
C LYS A 188 25.72 -21.56 23.29
N ASP A 189 26.21 -22.71 22.84
CA ASP A 189 27.03 -22.84 21.63
C ASP A 189 26.34 -22.30 20.36
N ILE A 190 25.03 -22.48 20.20
CA ILE A 190 24.26 -21.99 19.07
C ILE A 190 24.26 -20.45 18.96
N ASP A 191 24.31 -19.77 20.10
CA ASP A 191 24.39 -18.31 20.12
C ASP A 191 25.84 -17.87 19.81
N PHE A 192 26.83 -18.65 20.23
CA PHE A 192 28.24 -18.42 19.93
C PHE A 192 28.56 -18.61 18.43
N GLU A 193 28.09 -19.70 17.81
CA GLU A 193 28.25 -19.96 16.39
C GLU A 193 27.68 -18.83 15.50
N ARG A 194 26.64 -18.16 16.00
CA ARG A 194 26.04 -17.05 15.28
C ARG A 194 26.84 -15.75 15.40
N ILE A 195 27.63 -15.60 16.45
CA ILE A 195 28.40 -14.37 16.75
C ILE A 195 29.75 -14.34 15.99
N ILE A 196 30.30 -15.50 15.69
CA ILE A 196 31.53 -15.66 14.92
C ILE A 196 31.23 -15.59 13.42
#